data_d9046201cc9eb86c469247914ad9eff9
#
_entry.id   d9046201cc9eb86c469247914ad9eff9
#
_cell.length_a   1.000
_cell.length_b   1.000
_cell.length_c   1.000
_cell.angle_alpha   90.00
_cell.angle_beta   90.00
_cell.angle_gamma   90.00
#
_symmetry.space_group_name_H-M   'P 1'
#
loop_
_entity.id
_entity.type
_entity.pdbx_description
1 polymer ?
#
loop_
_entity_poly.entity_id
_entity_poly.type
_entity_poly.pdbx_seq_one_letter_code
_entity_poly.pdbx_strand_id
1 'polypeptide(L)'
;MKSKALIVLGIALCLLAVSASIFAHHGAAAYDMTKTVTIKGKVTHFNFVNPHVQVFFAVTGDKGPEPWQAELTSPNHLVRTGWSKDTLKSGDDVTITGYRTKDGTNSIWIAKILLKDQELILATE
;
A
#
# COMPACT_ATOMS: atom_id res chain seq x y z
N MET A 1 -33.36 24.82 29.29
CA MET A 1 -32.17 25.27 28.52
C MET A 1 -30.92 24.43 28.83
N LYS A 2 -30.63 24.12 30.08
CA LYS A 2 -29.45 23.29 30.44
C LYS A 2 -29.51 21.86 29.87
N SER A 3 -30.72 21.23 29.83
CA SER A 3 -30.88 19.88 29.28
C SER A 3 -30.66 19.79 27.75
N LYS A 4 -31.09 20.81 27.00
CA LYS A 4 -30.86 20.84 25.54
C LYS A 4 -29.40 21.01 25.18
N ALA A 5 -28.65 21.78 25.94
CA ALA A 5 -27.20 21.96 25.76
C ALA A 5 -26.41 20.63 26.04
N LEU A 6 -26.85 19.89 27.07
CA LEU A 6 -26.27 18.58 27.39
C LEU A 6 -26.55 17.53 26.31
N ILE A 7 -27.75 17.54 25.74
CA ILE A 7 -28.11 16.63 24.63
C ILE A 7 -27.30 16.96 23.38
N VAL A 8 -27.16 18.24 23.02
CA VAL A 8 -26.33 18.66 21.87
C VAL A 8 -24.87 18.31 22.06
N LEU A 9 -24.32 18.51 23.27
CA LEU A 9 -22.95 18.14 23.59
C LEU A 9 -22.74 16.62 23.51
N GLY A 10 -23.70 15.84 24.00
CA GLY A 10 -23.66 14.37 23.90
C GLY A 10 -23.64 13.86 22.46
N ILE A 11 -24.49 14.44 21.61
CA ILE A 11 -24.54 14.09 20.17
C ILE A 11 -23.24 14.49 19.46
N ALA A 12 -22.68 15.67 19.78
CA ALA A 12 -21.41 16.12 19.21
C ALA A 12 -20.24 15.21 19.61
N LEU A 13 -20.18 14.77 20.88
CA LEU A 13 -19.18 13.81 21.33
C LEU A 13 -19.31 12.45 20.65
N CYS A 14 -20.55 11.94 20.47
CA CYS A 14 -20.79 10.69 19.75
C CYS A 14 -20.37 10.77 18.28
N LEU A 15 -20.64 11.88 17.60
CA LEU A 15 -20.23 12.11 16.21
C LEU A 15 -18.70 12.19 16.07
N LEU A 16 -18.00 12.77 17.03
CA LEU A 16 -16.54 12.81 17.06
C LEU A 16 -15.91 11.42 17.32
N ALA A 17 -16.55 10.58 18.14
CA ALA A 17 -16.09 9.22 18.41
C ALA A 17 -16.25 8.29 17.20
N VAL A 18 -17.26 8.48 16.36
CA VAL A 18 -17.50 7.66 15.15
C VAL A 18 -16.51 8.00 14.02
N SER A 19 -16.06 9.26 13.95
CA SER A 19 -15.12 9.67 12.88
C SER A 19 -13.68 9.17 13.04
N ALA A 20 -13.28 8.69 14.22
CA ALA A 20 -11.94 8.16 14.46
C ALA A 20 -11.70 6.74 13.93
N SER A 21 -12.76 6.00 13.58
CA SER A 21 -12.66 4.57 13.23
C SER A 21 -12.48 4.28 11.74
N ILE A 22 -12.60 5.28 10.86
CA ILE A 22 -12.60 5.06 9.39
C ILE A 22 -11.19 4.98 8.81
N PHE A 23 -10.19 5.52 9.47
CA PHE A 23 -8.81 5.53 8.96
C PHE A 23 -7.93 4.37 9.43
N ALA A 24 -8.41 3.50 10.32
CA ALA A 24 -7.60 2.44 10.93
C ALA A 24 -7.57 1.12 10.13
N HIS A 25 -8.34 0.97 9.04
CA HIS A 25 -8.55 -0.33 8.39
C HIS A 25 -7.76 -0.56 7.08
N HIS A 26 -6.91 0.36 6.64
CA HIS A 26 -6.17 0.24 5.37
C HIS A 26 -4.68 -0.05 5.50
N GLY A 27 -4.23 -0.61 6.61
CA GLY A 27 -2.85 -1.05 6.80
C GLY A 27 -2.65 -2.55 6.50
N ALA A 28 -1.58 -3.12 7.04
CA ALA A 28 -1.20 -4.54 6.89
C ALA A 28 -2.32 -5.55 7.23
N ALA A 29 -3.37 -5.12 7.96
CA ALA A 29 -4.52 -5.97 8.31
C ALA A 29 -5.33 -6.47 7.08
N ALA A 30 -5.27 -5.78 5.95
CA ALA A 30 -5.92 -6.20 4.70
C ALA A 30 -5.18 -7.36 4.01
N TYR A 31 -3.94 -7.61 4.39
CA TYR A 31 -3.07 -8.58 3.76
C TYR A 31 -2.94 -9.88 4.57
N ASP A 32 -2.75 -11.01 3.88
CA ASP A 32 -2.46 -12.30 4.50
C ASP A 32 -0.96 -12.39 4.82
N MET A 33 -0.59 -11.99 6.03
CA MET A 33 0.79 -11.96 6.49
C MET A 33 1.38 -13.35 6.80
N THR A 34 0.62 -14.43 6.55
CA THR A 34 1.08 -15.81 6.88
C THR A 34 1.90 -16.44 5.76
N LYS A 35 1.76 -15.94 4.52
CA LYS A 35 2.46 -16.48 3.34
C LYS A 35 2.79 -15.39 2.34
N THR A 36 3.95 -15.51 1.73
CA THR A 36 4.37 -14.65 0.63
C THR A 36 4.12 -15.30 -0.72
N VAL A 37 3.93 -14.47 -1.73
CA VAL A 37 3.93 -14.85 -3.14
C VAL A 37 4.96 -14.00 -3.88
N THR A 38 5.50 -14.54 -4.98
CA THR A 38 6.43 -13.81 -5.86
C THR A 38 5.79 -13.63 -7.22
N ILE A 39 5.76 -12.39 -7.69
CA ILE A 39 5.11 -11.99 -8.94
C ILE A 39 6.09 -11.17 -9.76
N LYS A 40 6.17 -11.48 -11.06
CA LYS A 40 6.96 -10.71 -12.02
C LYS A 40 6.03 -9.86 -12.87
N GLY A 41 6.44 -8.63 -13.14
CA GLY A 41 5.65 -7.74 -13.97
C GLY A 41 6.44 -6.54 -14.47
N LYS A 42 5.76 -5.71 -15.23
CA LYS A 42 6.30 -4.49 -15.81
C LYS A 42 5.60 -3.29 -15.19
N VAL A 43 6.37 -2.37 -14.62
CA VAL A 43 5.84 -1.14 -14.00
C VAL A 43 5.05 -0.34 -15.03
N THR A 44 3.85 0.07 -14.68
CA THR A 44 3.01 0.97 -15.48
C THR A 44 2.98 2.36 -14.88
N HIS A 45 2.99 2.46 -13.54
CA HIS A 45 2.98 3.74 -12.84
C HIS A 45 3.61 3.59 -11.44
N PHE A 46 4.26 4.65 -10.96
CA PHE A 46 4.90 4.68 -9.66
C PHE A 46 4.50 5.96 -8.91
N ASN A 47 3.88 5.81 -7.75
CA ASN A 47 3.47 6.89 -6.88
C ASN A 47 4.34 6.94 -5.63
N PHE A 48 5.20 7.93 -5.54
CA PHE A 48 6.03 8.17 -4.37
C PHE A 48 5.37 9.22 -3.46
N VAL A 49 4.28 8.81 -2.77
CA VAL A 49 3.38 9.69 -2.01
C VAL A 49 3.04 9.11 -0.64
N ASN A 50 2.64 9.99 0.31
CA ASN A 50 2.10 9.59 1.60
C ASN A 50 0.62 9.12 1.46
N PRO A 51 0.14 8.21 2.33
CA PRO A 51 0.87 7.57 3.44
C PRO A 51 1.75 6.39 3.00
N HIS A 52 1.46 5.77 1.87
CA HIS A 52 2.16 4.61 1.34
C HIS A 52 2.59 4.85 -0.10
N VAL A 53 3.82 4.41 -0.40
CA VAL A 53 4.33 4.35 -1.77
C VAL A 53 3.62 3.23 -2.51
N GLN A 54 3.22 3.47 -3.76
CA GLN A 54 2.46 2.54 -4.60
C GLN A 54 3.18 2.25 -5.91
N VAL A 55 3.24 0.98 -6.27
CA VAL A 55 3.75 0.51 -7.55
C VAL A 55 2.60 -0.16 -8.30
N PHE A 56 2.23 0.39 -9.44
CA PHE A 56 1.28 -0.22 -10.36
C PHE A 56 2.07 -0.95 -11.45
N PHE A 57 1.71 -2.19 -11.73
CA PHE A 57 2.41 -3.01 -12.69
C PHE A 57 1.47 -3.98 -13.41
N ALA A 58 1.88 -4.40 -14.57
CA ALA A 58 1.14 -5.39 -15.38
C ALA A 58 1.83 -6.75 -15.28
N VAL A 59 1.05 -7.78 -15.00
CA VAL A 59 1.48 -9.18 -14.98
C VAL A 59 0.93 -9.86 -16.24
N THR A 60 1.77 -10.63 -16.92
CA THR A 60 1.31 -11.39 -18.08
C THR A 60 0.47 -12.59 -17.61
N GLY A 61 -0.83 -12.53 -17.87
CA GLY A 61 -1.78 -13.60 -17.62
C GLY A 61 -2.17 -14.32 -18.91
N ASP A 62 -2.97 -15.37 -18.79
CA ASP A 62 -3.42 -16.20 -19.94
C ASP A 62 -4.27 -15.41 -20.96
N LYS A 63 -4.93 -14.35 -20.50
CA LYS A 63 -5.81 -13.48 -21.32
C LYS A 63 -5.16 -12.14 -21.67
N GLY A 64 -3.87 -11.99 -21.44
CA GLY A 64 -3.14 -10.74 -21.64
C GLY A 64 -2.68 -10.08 -20.33
N PRO A 65 -2.20 -8.82 -20.40
CA PRO A 65 -1.71 -8.11 -19.22
C PRO A 65 -2.81 -7.88 -18.19
N GLU A 66 -2.57 -8.26 -16.95
CA GLU A 66 -3.45 -8.02 -15.81
C GLU A 66 -2.89 -6.91 -14.93
N PRO A 67 -3.70 -5.91 -14.55
CA PRO A 67 -3.25 -4.84 -13.67
C PRO A 67 -3.10 -5.32 -12.23
N TRP A 68 -1.99 -4.96 -11.61
CA TRP A 68 -1.68 -5.22 -10.22
C TRP A 68 -1.25 -3.94 -9.51
N GLN A 69 -1.46 -3.89 -8.20
CA GLN A 69 -1.00 -2.83 -7.33
C GLN A 69 -0.14 -3.43 -6.22
N ALA A 70 0.96 -2.77 -5.91
CA ALA A 70 1.79 -3.11 -4.75
C ALA A 70 1.96 -1.88 -3.87
N GLU A 71 1.97 -2.09 -2.55
CA GLU A 71 2.17 -1.05 -1.56
C GLU A 71 3.45 -1.29 -0.76
N LEU A 72 4.08 -0.18 -0.41
CA LEU A 72 5.24 -0.07 0.46
C LEU A 72 4.94 0.85 1.64
N THR A 73 5.89 0.97 2.56
CA THR A 73 5.89 1.98 3.62
C THR A 73 5.91 3.41 3.05
N SER A 74 5.92 4.39 3.93
CA SER A 74 5.88 5.81 3.54
C SER A 74 7.17 6.27 2.83
N PRO A 75 7.10 7.34 2.01
CA PRO A 75 8.27 7.95 1.40
C PRO A 75 9.35 8.32 2.42
N ASN A 76 8.96 8.81 3.60
CA ASN A 76 9.90 9.22 4.64
C ASN A 76 10.79 8.09 5.15
N HIS A 77 10.31 6.85 5.14
CA HIS A 77 11.14 5.68 5.46
C HIS A 77 12.05 5.31 4.29
N LEU A 78 11.50 5.28 3.09
CA LEU A 78 12.22 4.81 1.90
C LEU A 78 13.36 5.75 1.44
N VAL A 79 13.24 7.07 1.63
CA VAL A 79 14.33 8.01 1.28
C VAL A 79 15.63 7.71 2.04
N ARG A 80 15.53 7.12 3.24
CA ARG A 80 16.70 6.75 4.05
C ARG A 80 17.51 5.61 3.42
N THR A 81 16.90 4.83 2.55
CA THR A 81 17.54 3.74 1.80
C THR A 81 17.77 4.10 0.33
N GLY A 82 17.69 5.39 -0.01
CA GLY A 82 18.02 5.91 -1.33
C GLY A 82 16.87 5.95 -2.33
N TRP A 83 15.63 5.66 -1.91
CA TRP A 83 14.47 5.78 -2.79
C TRP A 83 14.10 7.24 -3.06
N SER A 84 13.60 7.47 -4.26
CA SER A 84 13.02 8.75 -4.70
C SER A 84 11.85 8.50 -5.64
N LYS A 85 11.18 9.56 -6.07
CA LYS A 85 10.16 9.50 -7.13
C LYS A 85 10.66 8.92 -8.46
N ASP A 86 11.96 8.85 -8.66
CA ASP A 86 12.60 8.35 -9.89
C ASP A 86 13.17 6.93 -9.74
N THR A 87 12.95 6.28 -8.60
CA THR A 87 13.48 4.93 -8.34
C THR A 87 12.91 3.88 -9.30
N LEU A 88 11.61 3.95 -9.59
CA LEU A 88 10.95 3.11 -10.57
C LEU A 88 10.34 3.97 -11.67
N LYS A 89 10.35 3.46 -12.88
CA LYS A 89 9.78 4.12 -14.06
C LYS A 89 8.86 3.17 -14.82
N SER A 90 7.88 3.73 -15.51
CA SER A 90 7.06 2.95 -16.44
C SER A 90 7.94 2.19 -17.42
N GLY A 91 7.66 0.90 -17.60
CA GLY A 91 8.44 -0.01 -18.44
C GLY A 91 9.52 -0.80 -17.72
N ASP A 92 9.82 -0.50 -16.45
CA ASP A 92 10.78 -1.26 -15.66
C ASP A 92 10.26 -2.68 -15.35
N ASP A 93 11.15 -3.68 -15.49
CA ASP A 93 10.84 -5.05 -15.10
C ASP A 93 11.13 -5.23 -13.60
N VAL A 94 10.12 -5.69 -12.87
CA VAL A 94 10.20 -5.91 -11.43
C VAL A 94 9.81 -7.34 -11.05
N THR A 95 10.47 -7.84 -10.02
CA THR A 95 10.07 -9.05 -9.31
C THR A 95 9.71 -8.68 -7.89
N ILE A 96 8.46 -8.86 -7.51
CA ILE A 96 7.91 -8.45 -6.23
C ILE A 96 7.54 -9.68 -5.42
N THR A 97 8.11 -9.79 -4.22
CA THR A 97 7.71 -10.78 -3.22
C THR A 97 7.00 -10.07 -2.09
N GLY A 98 5.85 -10.58 -1.69
CA GLY A 98 5.07 -9.95 -0.64
C GLY A 98 3.79 -10.69 -0.29
N TYR A 99 2.91 -10.02 0.42
CA TYR A 99 1.69 -10.56 1.01
C TYR A 99 0.48 -10.11 0.20
N ARG A 100 -0.32 -11.06 -0.29
CA ARG A 100 -1.56 -10.74 -1.02
C ARG A 100 -2.66 -10.28 -0.09
N THR A 101 -3.59 -9.51 -0.62
CA THR A 101 -4.84 -9.17 0.07
C THR A 101 -5.67 -10.42 0.37
N LYS A 102 -6.36 -10.41 1.51
CA LYS A 102 -7.24 -11.48 1.95
C LYS A 102 -8.50 -11.61 1.08
N ASP A 103 -8.92 -10.53 0.44
CA ASP A 103 -10.10 -10.49 -0.44
C ASP A 103 -9.84 -11.02 -1.85
N GLY A 104 -8.60 -11.40 -2.17
CA GLY A 104 -8.21 -11.97 -3.45
C GLY A 104 -8.01 -10.97 -4.59
N THR A 105 -8.09 -9.67 -4.32
CA THR A 105 -7.75 -8.64 -5.33
C THR A 105 -6.29 -8.71 -5.74
N ASN A 106 -5.97 -8.17 -6.93
CA ASN A 106 -4.61 -8.11 -7.46
C ASN A 106 -3.80 -7.01 -6.76
N SER A 107 -3.63 -7.16 -5.45
CA SER A 107 -2.88 -6.24 -4.60
C SER A 107 -1.94 -7.00 -3.66
N ILE A 108 -0.76 -6.44 -3.41
CA ILE A 108 0.32 -7.05 -2.65
C ILE A 108 1.03 -6.01 -1.77
N TRP A 109 1.29 -6.35 -0.51
CA TRP A 109 2.19 -5.60 0.34
C TRP A 109 3.60 -6.11 0.14
N ILE A 110 4.52 -5.24 -0.25
CA ILE A 110 5.88 -5.62 -0.65
C ILE A 110 6.72 -5.97 0.58
N ALA A 111 7.29 -7.18 0.59
CA ALA A 111 8.35 -7.59 1.51
C ALA A 111 9.73 -7.51 0.85
N LYS A 112 9.81 -7.69 -0.47
CA LYS A 112 11.04 -7.62 -1.27
C LYS A 112 10.70 -7.19 -2.70
N ILE A 113 11.54 -6.37 -3.29
CA ILE A 113 11.44 -5.98 -4.69
C ILE A 113 12.81 -6.02 -5.38
N LEU A 114 12.85 -6.61 -6.56
CA LEU A 114 14.01 -6.59 -7.46
C LEU A 114 13.67 -5.70 -8.66
N LEU A 115 14.57 -4.81 -9.01
CA LEU A 115 14.56 -4.05 -10.26
C LEU A 115 15.66 -4.62 -11.15
N LYS A 116 15.29 -5.23 -12.29
CA LYS A 116 16.26 -5.86 -13.21
C LYS A 116 17.23 -6.80 -12.46
N ASP A 117 16.66 -7.66 -11.60
CA ASP A 117 17.38 -8.63 -10.76
C ASP A 117 18.25 -8.03 -9.63
N GLN A 118 18.29 -6.70 -9.45
CA GLN A 118 18.91 -6.04 -8.31
C GLN A 118 17.90 -5.75 -7.21
N GLU A 119 18.21 -6.17 -5.98
CA GLU A 119 17.35 -5.90 -4.84
C GLU A 119 17.41 -4.42 -4.46
N LEU A 120 16.22 -3.80 -4.36
CA LEU A 120 16.06 -2.48 -3.79
C LEU A 120 15.85 -2.61 -2.28
N ILE A 121 16.71 -1.94 -1.51
CA ILE A 121 16.64 -2.01 -0.05
C ILE A 121 15.41 -1.25 0.43
N LEU A 122 14.55 -1.93 1.19
CA LEU A 122 13.40 -1.33 1.84
C LEU A 122 13.80 -0.78 3.20
N ALA A 123 13.14 0.29 3.64
CA ALA A 123 13.27 0.74 5.01
C ALA A 123 12.76 -0.36 5.94
N THR A 124 13.58 -0.77 6.89
CA THR A 124 13.14 -1.58 8.02
C THR A 124 12.43 -0.67 9.01
N GLU A 125 11.25 -1.07 9.46
CA GLU A 125 10.56 -0.38 10.56
C GLU A 125 11.33 -0.48 11.88
#